data_065370ad196ac03458a7a23fd4a4efb7
#
_entry.id   065370ad196ac03458a7a23fd4a4efb7
#
_cell.length_a   1.000
_cell.length_b   1.000
_cell.length_c   1.000
_cell.angle_alpha   90.00
_cell.angle_beta   90.00
_cell.angle_gamma   90.00
#
_symmetry.space_group_name_H-M   'P 1'
#
loop_
_entity.id
_entity.type
_entity.pdbx_description
1 polymer ?
#
loop_
_entity_poly.entity_id
_entity_poly.type
_entity_poly.pdbx_seq_one_letter_code
_entity_poly.pdbx_strand_id
1 'polypeptide(L)'
;VQKRRVILIDSSLTSELPMLLSQLLISRECPSVSISGLALSSKKVKRGNAFLAVKGIHLDGFNFLMDAKLRGAAVVLAEWDGDRKTTNKFEDAEADLGIPVIGVCNLSALISYIAGYFYSRPSEMIKVMAVTGTNGKTTCAHLYSAMMNEINKVNGNTGRSGYIGTLGLNYFYENEA
;
A
#
# COMPACT_ATOMS: atom_id res chain seq x y z
N VAL A 1 -18.31 23.96 -10.21
CA VAL A 1 -18.44 22.56 -10.70
C VAL A 1 -17.05 21.94 -10.66
N GLN A 2 -16.77 21.19 -9.58
CA GLN A 2 -15.46 20.55 -9.36
C GLN A 2 -15.40 19.31 -10.23
N LYS A 3 -14.56 19.28 -11.25
CA LYS A 3 -14.34 18.12 -12.11
C LYS A 3 -13.79 16.97 -11.25
N ARG A 4 -14.61 15.95 -11.04
CA ARG A 4 -14.19 14.68 -10.43
C ARG A 4 -13.18 14.01 -11.37
N ARG A 5 -11.90 13.99 -10.99
CA ARG A 5 -10.88 13.20 -11.69
C ARG A 5 -11.06 11.73 -11.28
N VAL A 6 -11.28 10.87 -12.24
CA VAL A 6 -11.08 9.43 -12.06
C VAL A 6 -9.58 9.22 -12.01
N ILE A 7 -9.07 8.80 -10.85
CA ILE A 7 -7.67 8.41 -10.73
C ILE A 7 -7.61 6.97 -11.26
N LEU A 8 -7.26 6.84 -12.52
CA LEU A 8 -6.62 5.62 -12.99
C LEU A 8 -5.28 5.58 -12.26
N ILE A 9 -5.04 4.54 -11.46
CA ILE A 9 -3.71 4.28 -10.90
C ILE A 9 -2.87 3.94 -12.12
N ASP A 10 -2.12 4.94 -12.58
CA ASP A 10 -1.21 4.77 -13.69
C ASP A 10 -0.16 3.74 -13.27
N SER A 11 -0.03 2.68 -14.05
CA SER A 11 0.99 1.64 -13.86
C SER A 11 2.42 2.18 -14.04
N SER A 12 2.56 3.42 -14.48
CA SER A 12 3.81 4.16 -14.62
C SER A 12 4.18 4.99 -13.39
N LEU A 13 3.40 4.94 -12.30
CA LEU A 13 3.67 5.71 -11.09
C LEU A 13 5.00 5.25 -10.48
N THR A 14 5.97 6.17 -10.49
CA THR A 14 7.25 6.00 -9.81
C THR A 14 7.41 7.09 -8.76
N SER A 15 8.03 6.78 -7.64
CA SER A 15 8.34 7.75 -6.59
C SER A 15 9.77 7.53 -6.10
N GLU A 16 10.45 8.62 -5.82
CA GLU A 16 11.76 8.58 -5.20
C GLU A 16 11.60 8.26 -3.71
N LEU A 17 12.31 7.25 -3.24
CA LEU A 17 12.28 6.79 -1.87
C LEU A 17 12.60 7.88 -0.84
N PRO A 18 13.58 8.78 -1.03
CA PRO A 18 13.86 9.86 -0.11
C PRO A 18 12.66 10.77 0.13
N MET A 19 11.91 11.07 -0.92
CA MET A 19 10.71 11.91 -0.82
C MET A 19 9.60 11.22 -0.01
N LEU A 20 9.42 9.91 -0.20
CA LEU A 20 8.45 9.10 0.54
C LEU A 20 8.76 9.04 2.04
N LEU A 21 10.04 8.95 2.41
CA LEU A 21 10.49 8.76 3.80
C LEU A 21 10.91 10.06 4.49
N SER A 22 10.80 11.22 3.83
CA SER A 22 11.34 12.51 4.32
C SER A 22 10.81 12.96 5.68
N GLN A 23 9.65 12.47 6.11
CA GLN A 23 9.01 12.82 7.39
C GLN A 23 9.01 11.66 8.39
N LEU A 24 9.65 10.54 8.07
CA LEU A 24 9.67 9.35 8.91
C LEU A 24 10.98 9.20 9.66
N LEU A 25 10.92 8.65 10.88
CA LEU A 25 12.12 8.28 11.61
C LEU A 25 12.67 6.97 11.02
N ILE A 26 13.83 7.06 10.38
CA ILE A 26 14.49 5.96 9.68
C ILE A 26 15.86 5.67 10.30
N SER A 27 16.36 4.45 10.11
CA SER A 27 17.60 3.96 10.73
C SER A 27 18.87 4.60 10.17
N ARG A 28 18.82 5.16 8.97
CA ARG A 28 19.95 5.80 8.27
C ARG A 28 19.47 6.75 7.17
N GLU A 29 20.40 7.47 6.56
CA GLU A 29 20.12 8.26 5.36
C GLU A 29 19.49 7.39 4.25
N CYS A 30 18.46 7.95 3.62
CA CYS A 30 17.71 7.25 2.59
C CYS A 30 18.48 7.30 1.26
N PRO A 31 18.84 6.15 0.66
CA PRO A 31 19.44 6.12 -0.65
C PRO A 31 18.46 6.60 -1.73
N SER A 32 19.00 7.19 -2.81
CA SER A 32 18.19 7.56 -3.96
C SER A 32 17.79 6.31 -4.74
N VAL A 33 16.57 5.83 -4.51
CA VAL A 33 16.00 4.65 -5.15
C VAL A 33 14.62 4.99 -5.68
N SER A 34 14.42 4.82 -6.98
CA SER A 34 13.11 4.94 -7.60
C SER A 34 12.32 3.65 -7.39
N ILE A 35 11.09 3.77 -6.91
CA ILE A 35 10.20 2.65 -6.65
C ILE A 35 8.93 2.74 -7.50
N SER A 36 8.47 1.60 -8.03
CA SER A 36 7.33 1.49 -8.92
C SER A 36 6.06 0.97 -8.25
N GLY A 37 6.12 0.63 -6.97
CA GLY A 37 4.99 0.12 -6.20
C GLY A 37 5.36 -0.30 -4.78
N LEU A 38 4.36 -0.65 -3.99
CA LEU A 38 4.50 -1.12 -2.62
C LEU A 38 3.96 -2.55 -2.50
N ALA A 39 4.63 -3.40 -1.72
CA ALA A 39 4.19 -4.76 -1.46
C ALA A 39 4.34 -5.13 0.02
N LEU A 40 3.26 -5.62 0.65
CA LEU A 40 3.23 -6.15 2.02
C LEU A 40 3.50 -7.66 2.09
N SER A 41 3.42 -8.36 0.96
CA SER A 41 3.69 -9.78 0.86
C SER A 41 4.79 -10.00 -0.17
N SER A 42 5.82 -10.76 0.20
CA SER A 42 6.91 -11.12 -0.71
C SER A 42 6.39 -11.77 -2.00
N LYS A 43 5.33 -12.59 -1.89
CA LYS A 43 4.68 -13.24 -3.04
C LYS A 43 4.05 -12.27 -4.05
N LYS A 44 3.72 -11.04 -3.62
CA LYS A 44 3.12 -9.99 -4.46
C LYS A 44 4.14 -8.97 -4.96
N VAL A 45 5.39 -9.09 -4.58
CA VAL A 45 6.46 -8.22 -5.06
C VAL A 45 6.59 -8.33 -6.57
N LYS A 46 6.69 -7.19 -7.22
CA LYS A 46 7.04 -7.04 -8.63
C LYS A 46 8.36 -6.27 -8.74
N ARG A 47 9.01 -6.35 -9.89
CA ARG A 47 10.27 -5.64 -10.15
C ARG A 47 10.12 -4.15 -9.90
N GLY A 48 11.04 -3.59 -9.11
CA GLY A 48 11.04 -2.17 -8.73
C GLY A 48 10.17 -1.81 -7.52
N ASN A 49 9.48 -2.78 -6.89
CA ASN A 49 8.66 -2.48 -5.71
C ASN A 49 9.52 -2.25 -4.45
N ALA A 50 9.01 -1.43 -3.54
CA ALA A 50 9.43 -1.44 -2.15
C ALA A 50 8.69 -2.57 -1.40
N PHE A 51 9.43 -3.45 -0.75
CA PHE A 51 8.85 -4.47 0.12
C PHE A 51 8.75 -3.93 1.55
N LEU A 52 7.55 -3.93 2.12
CA LEU A 52 7.28 -3.49 3.48
C LEU A 52 7.32 -4.71 4.42
N ALA A 53 8.46 -4.95 5.03
CA ALA A 53 8.72 -6.07 5.92
C ALA A 53 8.23 -5.76 7.35
N VAL A 54 6.91 -5.78 7.53
CA VAL A 54 6.27 -5.52 8.82
C VAL A 54 6.33 -6.75 9.72
N LYS A 55 6.42 -6.51 11.02
CA LYS A 55 6.33 -7.55 12.04
C LYS A 55 4.86 -7.80 12.36
N GLY A 56 4.34 -8.95 11.95
CA GLY A 56 3.01 -9.41 12.28
C GLY A 56 2.98 -10.22 13.58
N ILE A 57 1.77 -10.63 14.02
CA ILE A 57 1.57 -11.41 15.25
C ILE A 57 2.22 -12.80 15.13
N HIS A 58 2.11 -13.44 13.96
CA HIS A 58 2.59 -14.81 13.73
C HIS A 58 3.78 -14.90 12.79
N LEU A 59 4.01 -13.89 11.97
CA LEU A 59 5.05 -13.89 10.95
C LEU A 59 5.81 -12.58 11.00
N ASP A 60 7.14 -12.66 10.94
CA ASP A 60 8.00 -11.50 10.76
C ASP A 60 8.32 -11.34 9.27
N GLY A 61 7.97 -10.19 8.72
CA GLY A 61 8.25 -9.85 7.32
C GLY A 61 9.74 -9.93 6.97
N PHE A 62 10.60 -9.74 7.97
CA PHE A 62 12.05 -9.84 7.81
C PHE A 62 12.51 -11.23 7.33
N ASN A 63 11.79 -12.29 7.64
CA ASN A 63 12.11 -13.66 7.19
C ASN A 63 11.89 -13.87 5.69
N PHE A 64 11.28 -12.92 4.99
CA PHE A 64 10.95 -13.03 3.57
C PHE A 64 11.76 -12.10 2.66
N LEU A 65 12.86 -11.51 3.17
CA LEU A 65 13.67 -10.55 2.42
C LEU A 65 14.27 -11.16 1.16
N MET A 66 14.79 -12.39 1.26
CA MET A 66 15.37 -13.10 0.11
C MET A 66 14.31 -13.40 -0.97
N ASP A 67 13.11 -13.84 -0.59
CA ASP A 67 12.01 -14.07 -1.55
C ASP A 67 11.61 -12.75 -2.23
N ALA A 68 11.50 -11.67 -1.47
CA ALA A 68 11.22 -10.35 -2.03
C ALA A 68 12.29 -9.88 -3.02
N LYS A 69 13.58 -10.07 -2.67
CA LYS A 69 14.71 -9.75 -3.56
C LYS A 69 14.65 -10.55 -4.86
N LEU A 70 14.46 -11.88 -4.79
CA LEU A 70 14.38 -12.75 -5.95
C LEU A 70 13.23 -12.37 -6.89
N ARG A 71 12.16 -11.77 -6.36
CA ARG A 71 11.03 -11.26 -7.15
C ARG A 71 11.24 -9.83 -7.67
N GLY A 72 12.38 -9.22 -7.37
CA GLY A 72 12.78 -7.94 -7.91
C GLY A 72 12.43 -6.72 -7.06
N ALA A 73 12.33 -6.88 -5.73
CA ALA A 73 12.27 -5.72 -4.84
C ALA A 73 13.48 -4.81 -5.08
N ALA A 74 13.25 -3.51 -5.16
CA ALA A 74 14.29 -2.49 -5.29
C ALA A 74 14.83 -2.04 -3.93
N VAL A 75 14.01 -2.13 -2.89
CA VAL A 75 14.34 -1.72 -1.52
C VAL A 75 13.45 -2.47 -0.54
N VAL A 76 13.93 -2.65 0.68
CA VAL A 76 13.15 -3.15 1.81
C VAL A 76 12.98 -2.04 2.84
N LEU A 77 11.75 -1.83 3.32
CA LEU A 77 11.46 -1.07 4.52
C LEU A 77 11.11 -2.06 5.62
N ALA A 78 11.89 -2.09 6.71
CA ALA A 78 11.72 -3.04 7.79
C ALA A 78 11.28 -2.35 9.09
N GLU A 79 10.51 -3.06 9.92
CA GLU A 79 10.13 -2.56 11.25
C GLU A 79 11.39 -2.32 12.10
N TRP A 80 11.52 -1.12 12.67
CA TRP A 80 12.64 -0.71 13.49
C TRP A 80 12.18 -0.23 14.87
N ASP A 81 12.88 -0.68 15.89
CA ASP A 81 12.61 -0.35 17.29
C ASP A 81 13.48 0.81 17.83
N GLY A 82 14.33 1.38 16.97
CA GLY A 82 15.28 2.44 17.36
C GLY A 82 16.58 1.90 17.95
N ASP A 83 16.75 0.59 18.11
CA ASP A 83 17.98 0.02 18.67
C ASP A 83 19.08 -0.14 17.61
N ARG A 84 20.31 0.11 18.05
CA ARG A 84 21.51 -0.03 17.23
C ARG A 84 21.77 -1.48 16.79
N LYS A 85 21.42 -2.46 17.62
CA LYS A 85 21.55 -3.88 17.26
C LYS A 85 20.67 -4.25 16.08
N THR A 86 19.46 -3.72 16.06
CA THR A 86 18.52 -3.93 14.93
C THR A 86 19.02 -3.22 13.67
N THR A 87 19.68 -2.06 13.83
CA THR A 87 20.32 -1.36 12.69
C THR A 87 21.45 -2.20 12.08
N ASN A 88 22.33 -2.78 12.88
CA ASN A 88 23.41 -3.67 12.37
C ASN A 88 22.82 -4.87 11.60
N LYS A 89 21.72 -5.46 12.10
CA LYS A 89 21.02 -6.55 11.39
C LYS A 89 20.54 -6.13 9.99
N PHE A 90 20.15 -4.86 9.82
CA PHE A 90 19.73 -4.35 8.51
C PHE A 90 20.93 -4.16 7.57
N GLU A 91 22.06 -3.70 8.09
CA GLU A 91 23.31 -3.57 7.33
C GLU A 91 23.82 -4.94 6.85
N ASP A 92 23.79 -5.96 7.72
CA ASP A 92 24.13 -7.33 7.35
C ASP A 92 23.18 -7.87 6.26
N ALA A 93 21.89 -7.68 6.44
CA ALA A 93 20.90 -8.10 5.45
C ALA A 93 21.08 -7.38 4.11
N GLU A 94 21.43 -6.10 4.12
CA GLU A 94 21.73 -5.33 2.90
C GLU A 94 22.94 -5.87 2.16
N ALA A 95 24.02 -6.20 2.91
CA ALA A 95 25.21 -6.79 2.32
C ALA A 95 24.91 -8.13 1.63
N ASP A 96 24.08 -8.97 2.27
CA ASP A 96 23.68 -10.28 1.73
C ASP A 96 22.73 -10.14 0.52
N LEU A 97 21.82 -9.18 0.56
CA LEU A 97 20.80 -9.02 -0.48
C LEU A 97 21.29 -8.19 -1.67
N GLY A 98 22.23 -7.26 -1.46
CA GLY A 98 22.65 -6.29 -2.46
C GLY A 98 21.56 -5.29 -2.87
N ILE A 99 20.57 -5.05 -2.00
CA ILE A 99 19.56 -3.99 -2.14
C ILE A 99 19.39 -3.29 -0.79
N PRO A 100 19.05 -1.98 -0.77
CA PRO A 100 18.91 -1.23 0.46
C PRO A 100 17.89 -1.84 1.41
N VAL A 101 18.25 -1.92 2.71
CA VAL A 101 17.35 -2.31 3.80
C VAL A 101 17.30 -1.16 4.80
N ILE A 102 16.15 -0.52 4.94
CA ILE A 102 15.95 0.68 5.74
C ILE A 102 14.99 0.37 6.88
N GLY A 103 15.44 0.59 8.11
CA GLY A 103 14.56 0.53 9.27
C GLY A 103 13.65 1.75 9.35
N VAL A 104 12.37 1.54 9.60
CA VAL A 104 11.35 2.58 9.79
C VAL A 104 10.67 2.34 11.12
N CYS A 105 10.69 3.34 12.01
CA CYS A 105 9.98 3.26 13.29
C CYS A 105 8.48 3.18 13.08
N ASN A 106 7.83 2.23 13.78
CA ASN A 106 6.39 2.00 13.70
C ASN A 106 5.88 1.78 12.27
N LEU A 107 6.65 1.07 11.44
CA LEU A 107 6.30 0.81 10.04
C LEU A 107 4.88 0.27 9.89
N SER A 108 4.47 -0.67 10.74
CA SER A 108 3.13 -1.27 10.73
C SER A 108 2.01 -0.24 10.90
N ALA A 109 2.18 0.78 11.73
CA ALA A 109 1.22 1.87 11.90
C ALA A 109 1.26 2.87 10.72
N LEU A 110 2.38 2.96 10.02
CA LEU A 110 2.62 3.93 8.95
C LEU A 110 2.28 3.41 7.54
N ILE A 111 1.90 2.13 7.39
CA ILE A 111 1.58 1.52 6.08
C ILE A 111 0.58 2.38 5.28
N SER A 112 -0.52 2.79 5.91
CA SER A 112 -1.57 3.58 5.25
C SER A 112 -1.08 4.96 4.85
N TYR A 113 -0.21 5.58 5.67
CA TYR A 113 0.41 6.87 5.37
C TYR A 113 1.35 6.75 4.17
N ILE A 114 2.25 5.75 4.20
CA ILE A 114 3.21 5.49 3.12
C ILE A 114 2.48 5.19 1.81
N ALA A 115 1.47 4.32 1.85
CA ALA A 115 0.66 4.01 0.69
C ALA A 115 -0.14 5.22 0.18
N GLY A 116 -0.75 5.97 1.10
CA GLY A 116 -1.47 7.18 0.77
C GLY A 116 -0.59 8.19 0.05
N TYR A 117 0.61 8.43 0.56
CA TYR A 117 1.57 9.34 -0.05
C TYR A 117 2.02 8.83 -1.43
N PHE A 118 2.42 7.56 -1.51
CA PHE A 118 2.88 6.94 -2.76
C PHE A 118 1.83 7.01 -3.88
N TYR A 119 0.56 6.72 -3.56
CA TYR A 119 -0.55 6.72 -4.52
C TYR A 119 -1.29 8.07 -4.61
N SER A 120 -0.68 9.18 -4.16
CA SER A 120 -1.25 10.54 -4.23
C SER A 120 -2.58 10.70 -3.48
N ARG A 121 -2.69 10.04 -2.32
CA ARG A 121 -3.81 10.14 -1.36
C ARG A 121 -5.20 9.95 -2.00
N PRO A 122 -5.46 8.82 -2.67
CA PRO A 122 -6.72 8.62 -3.39
C PRO A 122 -7.95 8.72 -2.49
N SER A 123 -7.83 8.40 -1.19
CA SER A 123 -8.93 8.50 -0.22
C SER A 123 -9.41 9.94 0.02
N GLU A 124 -8.59 10.95 -0.24
CA GLU A 124 -8.98 12.36 -0.12
C GLU A 124 -9.82 12.82 -1.33
N MET A 125 -9.79 12.06 -2.43
CA MET A 125 -10.45 12.40 -3.69
C MET A 125 -11.77 11.65 -3.92
N ILE A 126 -12.07 10.66 -3.09
CA ILE A 126 -13.29 9.83 -3.15
C ILE A 126 -14.06 9.91 -1.84
N LYS A 127 -15.36 9.59 -1.88
CA LYS A 127 -16.13 9.40 -0.66
C LYS A 127 -15.88 7.99 -0.13
N VAL A 128 -15.37 7.89 1.09
CA VAL A 128 -15.13 6.62 1.78
C VAL A 128 -16.18 6.45 2.87
N MET A 129 -16.83 5.29 2.88
CA MET A 129 -17.73 4.86 3.94
C MET A 129 -17.17 3.58 4.58
N ALA A 130 -17.11 3.55 5.90
CA ALA A 130 -16.70 2.36 6.65
C ALA A 130 -17.91 1.72 7.33
N VAL A 131 -17.99 0.39 7.28
CA VAL A 131 -19.03 -0.40 7.96
C VAL A 131 -18.34 -1.28 9.01
N THR A 132 -18.77 -1.14 10.27
CA THR A 132 -18.32 -1.96 11.39
C THR A 132 -19.48 -2.72 12.02
N GLY A 133 -19.21 -3.77 12.78
CA GLY A 133 -20.20 -4.59 13.46
C GLY A 133 -19.80 -6.06 13.53
N THR A 134 -20.51 -6.86 14.29
CA THR A 134 -20.24 -8.31 14.42
C THR A 134 -20.64 -9.07 13.16
N ASN A 135 -21.83 -8.79 12.59
CA ASN A 135 -22.38 -9.46 11.40
C ASN A 135 -22.82 -8.44 10.33
N GLY A 136 -23.00 -8.91 9.11
CA GLY A 136 -23.60 -8.14 8.01
C GLY A 136 -22.69 -7.10 7.35
N LYS A 137 -21.44 -6.91 7.80
CA LYS A 137 -20.53 -5.88 7.27
C LYS A 137 -20.38 -5.93 5.75
N THR A 138 -20.05 -7.09 5.23
CA THR A 138 -19.84 -7.29 3.78
C THR A 138 -21.14 -7.08 3.00
N THR A 139 -22.26 -7.58 3.53
CA THR A 139 -23.59 -7.42 2.90
C THR A 139 -23.98 -5.94 2.83
N CYS A 140 -23.82 -5.20 3.94
CA CYS A 140 -24.11 -3.76 3.96
C CYS A 140 -23.20 -2.97 3.00
N ALA A 141 -21.89 -3.27 2.97
CA ALA A 141 -20.97 -2.61 2.06
C ALA A 141 -21.33 -2.90 0.59
N HIS A 142 -21.67 -4.14 0.27
CA HIS A 142 -22.12 -4.55 -1.06
C HIS A 142 -23.41 -3.83 -1.48
N LEU A 143 -24.46 -3.87 -0.64
CA LEU A 143 -25.73 -3.21 -0.95
C LEU A 143 -25.58 -1.70 -1.09
N TYR A 144 -24.79 -1.06 -0.21
CA TYR A 144 -24.51 0.37 -0.31
C TYR A 144 -23.81 0.71 -1.63
N SER A 145 -22.79 -0.07 -2.00
CA SER A 145 -22.04 0.15 -3.23
C SER A 145 -22.95 -0.03 -4.47
N ALA A 146 -23.81 -1.06 -4.48
CA ALA A 146 -24.79 -1.26 -5.55
C ALA A 146 -25.77 -0.08 -5.67
N MET A 147 -26.35 0.34 -4.54
CA MET A 147 -27.27 1.47 -4.49
C MET A 147 -26.62 2.78 -4.98
N MET A 148 -25.35 3.04 -4.57
CA MET A 148 -24.64 4.24 -5.01
C MET A 148 -24.34 4.23 -6.51
N ASN A 149 -24.11 3.08 -7.12
CA ASN A 149 -23.96 2.96 -8.57
C ASN A 149 -25.27 3.31 -9.30
N GLU A 150 -26.41 2.80 -8.83
CA GLU A 150 -27.72 3.13 -9.41
C GLU A 150 -28.05 4.62 -9.24
N ILE A 151 -27.80 5.21 -8.08
CA ILE A 151 -28.00 6.66 -7.86
C ILE A 151 -27.10 7.48 -8.81
N ASN A 152 -25.85 7.08 -8.99
CA ASN A 152 -24.95 7.78 -9.92
C ASN A 152 -25.46 7.71 -11.35
N LYS A 153 -25.95 6.53 -11.77
CA LYS A 153 -26.53 6.29 -13.09
C LYS A 153 -27.75 7.18 -13.34
N VAL A 154 -28.71 7.17 -12.42
CA VAL A 154 -29.95 8.00 -12.51
C VAL A 154 -29.61 9.50 -12.60
N ASN A 155 -28.57 9.94 -11.86
CA ASN A 155 -28.13 11.33 -11.86
C ASN A 155 -27.19 11.70 -13.03
N GLY A 156 -26.94 10.81 -13.97
CA GLY A 156 -26.01 11.02 -15.09
C GLY A 156 -24.55 11.18 -14.65
N ASN A 157 -24.19 10.71 -13.46
CA ASN A 157 -22.81 10.76 -12.96
C ASN A 157 -22.04 9.54 -13.47
N THR A 158 -20.81 9.76 -13.95
CA THR A 158 -19.88 8.69 -14.37
C THR A 158 -19.12 8.05 -13.21
N GLY A 159 -19.39 8.47 -11.96
CA GLY A 159 -18.72 7.96 -10.77
C GLY A 159 -19.12 6.51 -10.49
N ARG A 160 -18.13 5.66 -10.27
CA ARG A 160 -18.32 4.25 -9.90
C ARG A 160 -18.11 4.06 -8.41
N SER A 161 -18.84 3.09 -7.85
CA SER A 161 -18.73 2.68 -6.47
C SER A 161 -18.18 1.26 -6.40
N GLY A 162 -17.32 0.99 -5.43
CA GLY A 162 -16.81 -0.33 -5.12
C GLY A 162 -16.78 -0.57 -3.63
N TYR A 163 -16.51 -1.79 -3.20
CA TYR A 163 -16.32 -2.11 -1.78
C TYR A 163 -15.11 -3.02 -1.57
N ILE A 164 -14.53 -2.92 -0.39
CA ILE A 164 -13.45 -3.78 0.09
C ILE A 164 -13.98 -4.55 1.31
N GLY A 165 -13.88 -5.87 1.29
CA GLY A 165 -14.35 -6.72 2.38
C GLY A 165 -13.66 -8.08 2.38
N THR A 166 -14.22 -9.05 3.11
CA THR A 166 -13.70 -10.42 3.19
C THR A 166 -13.60 -11.14 1.85
N LEU A 167 -14.38 -10.72 0.87
CA LEU A 167 -14.34 -11.23 -0.52
C LEU A 167 -13.34 -10.47 -1.41
N GLY A 168 -12.51 -9.61 -0.80
CA GLY A 168 -11.52 -8.78 -1.51
C GLY A 168 -12.09 -7.45 -1.99
N LEU A 169 -11.51 -6.92 -3.07
CA LEU A 169 -11.93 -5.69 -3.73
C LEU A 169 -12.89 -6.03 -4.85
N ASN A 170 -14.06 -5.45 -4.82
CA ASN A 170 -15.11 -5.67 -5.82
C ASN A 170 -15.63 -4.34 -6.36
N TYR A 171 -15.87 -4.30 -7.67
CA TYR A 171 -16.52 -3.21 -8.37
C TYR A 171 -17.77 -3.74 -9.06
N PHE A 172 -18.78 -2.90 -9.19
CA PHE A 172 -19.89 -3.19 -10.10
C PHE A 172 -19.50 -2.68 -11.48
N TYR A 173 -19.20 -3.60 -12.37
CA TYR A 173 -19.07 -3.31 -13.81
C TYR A 173 -20.43 -3.47 -14.45
N GLU A 174 -20.87 -2.49 -15.22
CA GLU A 174 -21.83 -2.79 -16.28
C GLU A 174 -21.05 -3.52 -17.39
N ASN A 175 -21.48 -4.71 -17.73
CA ASN A 175 -21.08 -5.31 -18.98
C ASN A 175 -21.53 -4.33 -20.08
N GLU A 176 -20.58 -3.73 -20.79
CA GLU A 176 -20.87 -3.05 -22.04
C GLU A 176 -21.48 -4.12 -22.96
N ALA A 177 -22.80 -3.96 -23.22
CA ALA A 177 -23.52 -4.78 -24.17
C ALA A 177 -23.13 -4.40 -25.60
#